data_8213b610874e7ff286cc2ab5d751fc14
#
_entry.id   8213b610874e7ff286cc2ab5d751fc14
#
_cell.length_a   1.000
_cell.length_b   1.000
_cell.length_c   1.000
_cell.angle_alpha   90.00
_cell.angle_beta   90.00
_cell.angle_gamma   90.00
#
_symmetry.space_group_name_H-M   'P 1'
#
loop_
_entity.id
_entity.type
_entity.pdbx_description
1 polymer ?
#
loop_
_entity_poly.entity_id
_entity_poly.type
_entity_poly.pdbx_seq_one_letter_code
_entity_poly.pdbx_strand_id
1 'polypeptide(L)'
;NANTRGLEVMFLHGHNFFGKEINVTYGPRGNEFMASDCQVFVPHEIVRCLSAEGTGSRHMYKIVIDGLESPYYQNEFGYAAPVLNEVSGAGSRNALSAGGEPVRLTGKHFGAMSSKSKVTATYRYVDTLENITYQARQCTRTKDHEEITCFTEPGAGQDLKWTLTVDGLKSTAPYSTFLRPSIKAMGSIISEGNDFGFTRRVRRRLLQTGNSSFLSGGSTQGNDIFRFTGTNFGPPRIL
;
A
#
# COMPACT_ATOMS: atom_id res chain seq x y z
N ASN A 1 11.98 -11.49 -15.99
CA ASN A 1 11.31 -10.20 -15.81
C ASN A 1 12.31 -9.06 -15.97
N ALA A 2 11.93 -8.03 -16.72
CA ALA A 2 12.77 -6.88 -17.02
C ALA A 2 12.84 -5.91 -15.83
N ASN A 3 13.94 -5.15 -15.74
CA ASN A 3 14.04 -4.03 -14.81
C ASN A 3 13.06 -2.93 -15.20
N THR A 4 12.39 -2.34 -14.22
CA THR A 4 11.44 -1.24 -14.43
C THR A 4 12.06 0.03 -15.02
N ARG A 5 13.38 0.17 -15.01
CA ARG A 5 14.13 1.27 -15.66
C ARG A 5 14.21 1.14 -17.18
N GLY A 6 13.86 -0.02 -17.73
CA GLY A 6 14.00 -0.29 -19.14
C GLY A 6 15.43 -0.50 -19.61
N LEU A 7 15.65 -0.34 -20.92
CA LEU A 7 16.93 -0.49 -21.62
C LEU A 7 17.54 -1.91 -21.53
N GLU A 8 16.75 -2.89 -21.17
CA GLU A 8 17.16 -4.28 -21.21
C GLU A 8 16.85 -4.92 -22.58
N VAL A 9 17.75 -5.77 -23.01
CA VAL A 9 17.60 -6.49 -24.29
C VAL A 9 16.44 -7.46 -24.20
N MET A 10 15.52 -7.36 -25.14
CA MET A 10 14.44 -8.33 -25.38
C MET A 10 14.59 -8.93 -26.77
N PHE A 11 14.28 -10.23 -26.85
CA PHE A 11 14.22 -10.95 -28.11
C PHE A 11 12.77 -11.38 -28.36
N LEU A 12 12.26 -10.99 -29.54
CA LEU A 12 10.97 -11.45 -30.05
C LEU A 12 11.22 -12.56 -31.06
N HIS A 13 10.66 -13.72 -30.79
CA HIS A 13 10.72 -14.87 -31.69
C HIS A 13 9.43 -14.94 -32.51
N GLY A 14 9.54 -15.16 -33.81
CA GLY A 14 8.39 -15.22 -34.70
C GLY A 14 8.78 -15.65 -36.11
N HIS A 15 8.00 -15.21 -37.08
CA HIS A 15 8.23 -15.55 -38.50
C HIS A 15 8.09 -14.30 -39.36
N ASN A 16 8.76 -14.33 -40.54
CA ASN A 16 8.72 -13.24 -41.53
C ASN A 16 9.26 -11.90 -41.04
N PHE A 17 10.18 -11.90 -40.08
CA PHE A 17 10.85 -10.72 -39.60
C PHE A 17 11.93 -10.27 -40.59
N PHE A 18 11.53 -9.45 -41.55
CA PHE A 18 12.42 -8.89 -42.55
C PHE A 18 11.95 -7.49 -42.94
N GLY A 19 12.77 -6.49 -42.78
CA GLY A 19 12.44 -5.08 -43.06
C GLY A 19 13.41 -4.13 -42.41
N LYS A 20 13.18 -2.84 -42.61
CA LYS A 20 14.04 -1.76 -42.07
C LYS A 20 13.39 -0.96 -40.96
N GLU A 21 12.11 -0.67 -41.12
CA GLU A 21 11.36 0.09 -40.12
C GLU A 21 10.61 -0.90 -39.20
N ILE A 22 11.11 -1.01 -37.97
CA ILE A 22 10.58 -1.95 -36.96
C ILE A 22 10.10 -1.20 -35.76
N ASN A 23 8.79 -1.30 -35.49
CA ASN A 23 8.14 -0.72 -34.32
C ASN A 23 7.54 -1.85 -33.46
N VAL A 24 7.94 -1.92 -32.19
CA VAL A 24 7.40 -2.89 -31.24
C VAL A 24 6.72 -2.12 -30.12
N THR A 25 5.43 -2.39 -29.95
CA THR A 25 4.65 -1.87 -28.83
C THR A 25 4.20 -3.01 -27.93
N TYR A 26 4.05 -2.71 -26.64
CA TYR A 26 3.58 -3.69 -25.67
C TYR A 26 2.96 -3.01 -24.45
N GLY A 27 2.37 -3.80 -23.55
CA GLY A 27 1.73 -3.32 -22.33
C GLY A 27 0.44 -4.07 -22.04
N PRO A 28 -0.32 -3.68 -21.00
CA PRO A 28 -1.59 -4.31 -20.65
C PRO A 28 -2.60 -4.38 -21.79
N ARG A 29 -2.60 -3.41 -22.71
CA ARG A 29 -3.43 -3.36 -23.92
C ARG A 29 -2.62 -3.44 -25.20
N GLY A 30 -1.28 -3.54 -25.09
CA GLY A 30 -0.36 -3.68 -26.20
C GLY A 30 0.18 -2.38 -26.81
N ASN A 31 -0.07 -1.24 -26.21
CA ASN A 31 0.33 0.07 -26.74
C ASN A 31 0.84 1.07 -25.69
N GLU A 32 0.97 0.67 -24.44
CA GLU A 32 1.40 1.56 -23.36
C GLU A 32 2.90 1.82 -23.37
N PHE A 33 3.68 0.88 -23.87
CA PHE A 33 5.13 0.96 -23.96
C PHE A 33 5.58 0.77 -25.41
N MET A 34 6.62 1.51 -25.80
CA MET A 34 7.29 1.37 -27.09
C MET A 34 8.73 0.95 -26.88
N ALA A 35 9.12 -0.19 -27.41
CA ALA A 35 10.51 -0.64 -27.41
C ALA A 35 11.37 0.27 -28.28
N SER A 36 12.62 0.38 -27.94
CA SER A 36 13.60 1.17 -28.70
C SER A 36 14.69 0.28 -29.30
N ASP A 37 15.47 0.84 -30.21
CA ASP A 37 16.61 0.16 -30.85
C ASP A 37 16.25 -1.24 -31.40
N CYS A 38 15.09 -1.32 -32.07
CA CYS A 38 14.63 -2.56 -32.67
C CYS A 38 15.31 -2.86 -33.99
N GLN A 39 15.85 -4.07 -34.15
CA GLN A 39 16.49 -4.55 -35.37
C GLN A 39 16.28 -6.04 -35.60
N VAL A 40 16.27 -6.46 -36.84
CA VAL A 40 16.28 -7.89 -37.15
C VAL A 40 17.62 -8.48 -36.74
N PHE A 41 17.58 -9.37 -35.76
CA PHE A 41 18.77 -10.04 -35.23
C PHE A 41 19.07 -11.35 -36.00
N VAL A 42 18.03 -12.13 -36.26
CA VAL A 42 18.09 -13.27 -37.17
C VAL A 42 17.00 -13.08 -38.23
N PRO A 43 17.37 -13.01 -39.51
CA PRO A 43 16.40 -12.82 -40.59
C PRO A 43 15.25 -13.83 -40.51
N HIS A 44 14.01 -13.30 -40.59
CA HIS A 44 12.76 -14.04 -40.53
C HIS A 44 12.39 -14.63 -39.17
N GLU A 45 13.28 -14.69 -38.19
CA GLU A 45 13.05 -15.43 -36.93
C GLU A 45 13.10 -14.60 -35.68
N ILE A 46 14.06 -13.65 -35.54
CA ILE A 46 14.30 -12.96 -34.30
C ILE A 46 14.47 -11.45 -34.52
N VAL A 47 13.70 -10.67 -33.77
CA VAL A 47 13.90 -9.22 -33.59
C VAL A 47 14.44 -8.97 -32.21
N ARG A 48 15.50 -8.16 -32.13
CA ARG A 48 16.08 -7.65 -30.89
C ARG A 48 15.65 -6.21 -30.68
N CYS A 49 15.19 -5.88 -29.47
CA CYS A 49 14.88 -4.51 -29.06
C CYS A 49 15.45 -4.22 -27.67
N LEU A 50 15.37 -2.96 -27.25
CA LEU A 50 15.54 -2.54 -25.84
C LEU A 50 14.16 -2.23 -25.24
N SER A 51 13.94 -2.71 -24.03
CA SER A 51 12.69 -2.46 -23.30
C SER A 51 12.54 -0.97 -22.93
N ALA A 52 11.31 -0.49 -22.96
CA ALA A 52 10.95 0.82 -22.39
C ALA A 52 10.99 0.77 -20.86
N GLU A 53 10.98 1.93 -20.23
CA GLU A 53 10.68 2.08 -18.81
C GLU A 53 9.21 1.70 -18.53
N GLY A 54 8.95 0.87 -17.49
CA GLY A 54 7.60 0.41 -17.24
C GLY A 54 7.42 -0.43 -15.98
N THR A 55 6.19 -0.90 -15.80
CA THR A 55 5.77 -1.75 -14.66
C THR A 55 4.71 -2.76 -15.11
N GLY A 56 4.42 -3.76 -14.27
CA GLY A 56 3.39 -4.75 -14.54
C GLY A 56 3.89 -6.02 -15.22
N SER A 57 2.96 -6.92 -15.53
CA SER A 57 3.24 -8.22 -16.18
C SER A 57 2.11 -8.61 -17.11
N ARG A 58 2.29 -9.72 -17.84
CA ARG A 58 1.32 -10.25 -18.83
C ARG A 58 0.99 -9.26 -19.92
N HIS A 59 2.04 -8.64 -20.46
CA HIS A 59 1.88 -7.66 -21.53
C HIS A 59 1.48 -8.32 -22.84
N MET A 60 0.64 -7.61 -23.59
CA MET A 60 0.39 -7.92 -25.00
C MET A 60 1.44 -7.22 -25.85
N TYR A 61 1.96 -7.91 -26.85
CA TYR A 61 2.99 -7.43 -27.75
C TYR A 61 2.45 -7.34 -29.16
N LYS A 62 2.85 -6.31 -29.88
CA LYS A 62 2.58 -6.11 -31.30
C LYS A 62 3.84 -5.62 -31.99
N ILE A 63 4.13 -6.16 -33.14
CA ILE A 63 5.23 -5.72 -33.99
C ILE A 63 4.68 -5.21 -35.32
N VAL A 64 5.23 -4.13 -35.81
CA VAL A 64 4.98 -3.56 -37.13
C VAL A 64 6.31 -3.49 -37.87
N ILE A 65 6.40 -4.07 -39.04
CA ILE A 65 7.59 -4.06 -39.89
C ILE A 65 7.22 -3.53 -41.27
N ASP A 66 7.82 -2.42 -41.69
CA ASP A 66 7.55 -1.73 -42.96
C ASP A 66 6.03 -1.57 -43.21
N GLY A 67 5.27 -1.22 -42.17
CA GLY A 67 3.82 -1.01 -42.20
C GLY A 67 2.96 -2.28 -42.09
N LEU A 68 3.56 -3.47 -42.05
CA LEU A 68 2.82 -4.72 -41.84
C LEU A 68 2.72 -5.06 -40.35
N GLU A 69 1.52 -5.20 -39.85
CA GLU A 69 1.22 -5.45 -38.46
C GLU A 69 1.06 -6.93 -38.12
N SER A 70 1.65 -7.37 -36.99
CA SER A 70 1.34 -8.69 -36.44
C SER A 70 0.01 -8.68 -35.66
N PRO A 71 -0.62 -9.82 -35.43
CA PRO A 71 -1.59 -9.99 -34.38
C PRO A 71 -0.97 -9.65 -32.99
N TYR A 72 -1.82 -9.34 -32.01
CA TYR A 72 -1.37 -9.24 -30.62
C TYR A 72 -0.96 -10.62 -30.10
N TYR A 73 0.19 -10.65 -29.43
CA TYR A 73 0.67 -11.84 -28.74
C TYR A 73 0.78 -11.54 -27.24
N GLN A 74 0.05 -12.31 -26.42
CA GLN A 74 0.13 -12.20 -24.98
C GLN A 74 1.22 -13.10 -24.42
N ASN A 75 2.11 -12.54 -23.62
CA ASN A 75 3.17 -13.27 -22.93
C ASN A 75 3.11 -13.00 -21.44
N GLU A 76 3.55 -13.96 -20.62
CA GLU A 76 3.73 -13.77 -19.18
C GLU A 76 4.94 -12.90 -18.82
N PHE A 77 5.78 -12.59 -19.80
CA PHE A 77 6.91 -11.68 -19.62
C PHE A 77 6.42 -10.28 -19.22
N GLY A 78 7.12 -9.68 -18.26
CA GLY A 78 6.82 -8.36 -17.77
C GLY A 78 7.98 -7.81 -16.95
N TYR A 79 7.71 -6.79 -16.19
CA TYR A 79 8.68 -6.16 -15.30
C TYR A 79 8.82 -6.89 -13.98
N ALA A 80 9.94 -6.65 -13.31
CA ALA A 80 10.21 -7.18 -11.98
C ALA A 80 9.18 -6.67 -10.97
N ALA A 81 8.74 -7.55 -10.09
CA ALA A 81 7.86 -7.19 -8.99
C ALA A 81 8.55 -6.18 -8.06
N PRO A 82 7.80 -5.29 -7.40
CA PRO A 82 8.36 -4.35 -6.44
C PRO A 82 9.01 -5.11 -5.28
N VAL A 83 10.16 -4.62 -4.83
CA VAL A 83 10.85 -5.11 -3.64
C VAL A 83 10.85 -4.00 -2.62
N LEU A 84 10.14 -4.18 -1.52
CA LEU A 84 10.06 -3.20 -0.44
C LEU A 84 11.08 -3.57 0.64
N ASN A 85 12.10 -2.75 0.83
CA ASN A 85 13.20 -3.01 1.74
C ASN A 85 12.96 -2.40 3.13
N GLU A 86 12.39 -1.19 3.17
CA GLU A 86 12.25 -0.45 4.41
C GLU A 86 10.96 0.36 4.43
N VAL A 87 10.40 0.49 5.63
CA VAL A 87 9.29 1.38 5.98
C VAL A 87 9.78 2.34 7.05
N SER A 88 9.80 3.64 6.76
CA SER A 88 10.33 4.69 7.62
C SER A 88 9.39 5.90 7.70
N GLY A 89 9.75 6.92 8.47
CA GLY A 89 8.92 8.11 8.69
C GLY A 89 8.08 8.04 9.97
N ALA A 90 7.36 9.13 10.27
CA ALA A 90 6.58 9.27 11.52
C ALA A 90 5.53 8.15 11.67
N GLY A 91 4.88 7.77 10.58
CA GLY A 91 3.86 6.71 10.60
C GLY A 91 4.41 5.27 10.59
N SER A 92 5.74 5.07 10.68
CA SER A 92 6.33 3.73 10.66
C SER A 92 6.56 3.14 12.04
N ARG A 93 6.85 3.99 13.03
CA ARG A 93 7.12 3.58 14.41
C ARG A 93 6.36 4.50 15.37
N ASN A 94 5.60 3.91 16.27
CA ASN A 94 4.77 4.67 17.22
C ASN A 94 3.83 5.67 16.53
N ALA A 95 3.23 5.27 15.42
CA ALA A 95 2.28 6.09 14.69
C ALA A 95 1.09 6.48 15.57
N LEU A 96 0.58 7.69 15.39
CA LEU A 96 -0.63 8.13 16.07
C LEU A 96 -1.83 7.31 15.60
N SER A 97 -2.65 6.87 16.53
CA SER A 97 -3.86 6.09 16.20
C SER A 97 -4.88 6.85 15.37
N ALA A 98 -4.78 8.17 15.32
CA ALA A 98 -5.60 9.04 14.45
C ALA A 98 -5.23 8.90 12.96
N GLY A 99 -4.07 8.36 12.65
CA GLY A 99 -3.54 8.29 11.30
C GLY A 99 -3.12 9.64 10.71
N GLY A 100 -2.92 9.67 9.40
CA GLY A 100 -2.52 10.89 8.69
C GLY A 100 -1.01 11.19 8.74
N GLU A 101 -0.20 10.30 9.30
CA GLU A 101 1.25 10.49 9.38
C GLU A 101 1.94 9.95 8.13
N PRO A 102 2.99 10.66 7.64
CA PRO A 102 3.72 10.24 6.46
C PRO A 102 4.54 8.97 6.74
N VAL A 103 4.47 8.05 5.79
CA VAL A 103 5.27 6.82 5.75
C VAL A 103 6.02 6.80 4.44
N ARG A 104 7.32 6.60 4.52
CA ARG A 104 8.22 6.43 3.39
C ARG A 104 8.51 4.95 3.19
N LEU A 105 8.22 4.48 2.00
CA LEU A 105 8.48 3.12 1.53
C LEU A 105 9.68 3.17 0.60
N THR A 106 10.78 2.49 0.92
CA THR A 106 11.99 2.45 0.10
C THR A 106 12.30 1.05 -0.38
N GLY A 107 12.79 0.96 -1.62
CA GLY A 107 13.04 -0.34 -2.24
C GLY A 107 13.46 -0.27 -3.68
N LYS A 108 12.92 -1.18 -4.51
CA LYS A 108 13.25 -1.28 -5.94
C LYS A 108 12.00 -1.62 -6.76
N HIS A 109 12.04 -1.26 -8.05
CA HIS A 109 11.02 -1.60 -9.04
C HIS A 109 9.65 -0.99 -8.78
N PHE A 110 9.61 0.22 -8.23
CA PHE A 110 8.36 0.94 -7.97
C PHE A 110 7.82 1.70 -9.19
N GLY A 111 8.58 1.73 -10.29
CA GLY A 111 8.26 2.49 -11.50
C GLY A 111 8.62 3.96 -11.41
N ALA A 112 8.62 4.65 -12.54
CA ALA A 112 8.94 6.07 -12.64
C ALA A 112 7.89 6.95 -11.95
N MET A 113 8.28 8.13 -11.51
CA MET A 113 7.38 9.15 -10.96
C MET A 113 6.35 9.62 -11.99
N SER A 114 6.74 9.67 -13.27
CA SER A 114 5.87 10.01 -14.39
C SER A 114 4.86 8.91 -14.75
N SER A 115 5.06 7.69 -14.24
CA SER A 115 4.22 6.54 -14.56
C SER A 115 2.81 6.70 -14.01
N LYS A 116 1.81 6.41 -14.85
CA LYS A 116 0.40 6.34 -14.47
C LYS A 116 0.02 5.01 -13.83
N SER A 117 1.00 4.14 -13.58
CA SER A 117 0.76 2.84 -12.97
C SER A 117 0.18 2.95 -11.57
N LYS A 118 -0.78 2.06 -11.26
CA LYS A 118 -1.49 2.06 -9.99
C LYS A 118 -0.58 1.58 -8.86
N VAL A 119 -0.47 2.41 -7.83
CA VAL A 119 0.25 2.08 -6.58
C VAL A 119 -0.74 1.98 -5.44
N THR A 120 -0.66 0.91 -4.69
CA THR A 120 -1.40 0.75 -3.42
C THR A 120 -0.49 0.15 -2.37
N ALA A 121 -0.58 0.65 -1.15
CA ALA A 121 0.12 0.08 -0.01
C ALA A 121 -0.88 -0.28 1.08
N THR A 122 -0.75 -1.49 1.59
CA THR A 122 -1.57 -1.99 2.70
C THR A 122 -0.69 -2.49 3.82
N TYR A 123 -1.18 -2.42 5.04
CA TYR A 123 -0.51 -2.98 6.20
C TYR A 123 -1.51 -3.70 7.09
N ARG A 124 -1.12 -4.86 7.59
CA ARG A 124 -2.02 -5.73 8.35
C ARG A 124 -1.33 -6.37 9.54
N TYR A 125 -2.11 -6.67 10.54
CA TYR A 125 -1.69 -7.51 11.65
C TYR A 125 -1.52 -8.96 11.20
N VAL A 126 -0.45 -9.63 11.65
CA VAL A 126 -0.07 -10.96 11.10
C VAL A 126 -0.62 -12.10 11.96
N ASP A 127 -0.97 -11.85 13.22
CA ASP A 127 -1.08 -12.92 14.22
C ASP A 127 -2.47 -13.05 14.88
N THR A 128 -3.54 -12.58 14.26
CA THR A 128 -4.88 -12.72 14.82
C THR A 128 -5.85 -13.41 13.89
N LEU A 129 -6.85 -14.05 14.48
CA LEU A 129 -8.05 -14.56 13.82
C LEU A 129 -8.81 -13.45 13.07
N GLU A 130 -8.57 -12.20 13.40
CA GLU A 130 -9.12 -11.03 12.73
C GLU A 130 -8.11 -10.45 11.72
N ASN A 131 -8.35 -10.64 10.44
CA ASN A 131 -7.56 -10.08 9.34
C ASN A 131 -7.81 -8.57 9.16
N ILE A 132 -7.40 -7.77 10.15
CA ILE A 132 -7.52 -6.32 10.03
C ILE A 132 -6.45 -5.82 9.07
N THR A 133 -6.89 -5.24 7.97
CA THR A 133 -6.03 -4.65 6.95
C THR A 133 -6.34 -3.16 6.85
N TYR A 134 -5.32 -2.34 6.96
CA TYR A 134 -5.37 -0.90 6.73
C TYR A 134 -4.84 -0.60 5.33
N GLN A 135 -5.42 0.38 4.66
CA GLN A 135 -4.94 0.85 3.37
C GLN A 135 -4.32 2.23 3.52
N ALA A 136 -3.03 2.36 3.23
CA ALA A 136 -2.37 3.66 3.25
C ALA A 136 -2.97 4.58 2.17
N ARG A 137 -3.05 5.87 2.49
CA ARG A 137 -3.67 6.90 1.65
C ARG A 137 -2.64 7.67 0.83
N GLN A 138 -3.09 8.23 -0.29
CA GLN A 138 -2.31 9.19 -1.10
C GLN A 138 -0.88 8.74 -1.39
N CYS A 139 -0.73 7.46 -1.78
CA CYS A 139 0.58 6.93 -2.14
C CYS A 139 1.07 7.56 -3.44
N THR A 140 2.20 8.27 -3.38
CA THR A 140 2.85 8.92 -4.52
C THR A 140 4.32 8.52 -4.59
N ARG A 141 4.84 8.34 -5.80
CA ARG A 141 6.27 8.13 -6.01
C ARG A 141 7.02 9.43 -5.76
N THR A 142 8.01 9.41 -4.90
CA THR A 142 8.86 10.56 -4.54
C THR A 142 10.27 10.42 -5.09
N LYS A 143 10.65 9.21 -5.54
CA LYS A 143 11.87 8.95 -6.28
C LYS A 143 11.65 7.81 -7.28
N ASP A 144 12.14 7.98 -8.51
CA ASP A 144 12.00 7.00 -9.58
C ASP A 144 12.48 5.62 -9.14
N HIS A 145 11.61 4.62 -9.27
CA HIS A 145 11.82 3.20 -8.99
C HIS A 145 12.13 2.83 -7.54
N GLU A 146 12.37 3.78 -6.64
CA GLU A 146 13.01 3.52 -5.35
C GLU A 146 12.21 3.99 -4.14
N GLU A 147 11.37 5.03 -4.27
CA GLU A 147 10.68 5.61 -3.11
C GLU A 147 9.23 5.97 -3.39
N ILE A 148 8.37 5.64 -2.44
CA ILE A 148 6.95 6.01 -2.40
C ILE A 148 6.66 6.59 -1.02
N THR A 149 5.96 7.71 -0.97
CA THR A 149 5.41 8.28 0.26
C THR A 149 3.91 8.06 0.30
N CYS A 150 3.41 7.55 1.41
CA CYS A 150 1.99 7.37 1.71
C CYS A 150 1.67 8.02 3.06
N PHE A 151 0.38 8.04 3.42
CA PHE A 151 -0.09 8.46 4.74
C PHE A 151 -0.84 7.32 5.43
N THR A 152 -0.67 7.22 6.75
CA THR A 152 -1.35 6.18 7.54
C THR A 152 -2.86 6.41 7.62
N GLU A 153 -3.62 5.32 7.66
CA GLU A 153 -5.03 5.29 8.03
C GLU A 153 -5.16 5.31 9.55
N PRO A 154 -6.27 5.85 10.13
CA PRO A 154 -6.55 5.68 11.55
C PRO A 154 -6.54 4.20 11.94
N GLY A 155 -5.82 3.87 13.01
CA GLY A 155 -5.65 2.48 13.37
C GLY A 155 -5.02 2.25 14.74
N ALA A 156 -4.82 0.98 15.06
CA ALA A 156 -4.13 0.51 16.26
C ALA A 156 -3.44 -0.82 15.95
N GLY A 157 -2.46 -1.20 16.77
CA GLY A 157 -1.75 -2.46 16.67
C GLY A 157 -0.24 -2.30 16.57
N GLN A 158 0.45 -3.42 16.68
CA GLN A 158 1.90 -3.54 16.50
C GLN A 158 2.21 -4.60 15.45
N ASP A 159 3.45 -4.64 14.99
CA ASP A 159 3.93 -5.66 14.05
C ASP A 159 3.07 -5.76 12.76
N LEU A 160 2.71 -4.60 12.23
CA LEU A 160 1.89 -4.47 11.05
C LEU A 160 2.74 -4.69 9.79
N LYS A 161 2.54 -5.80 9.12
CA LYS A 161 3.27 -6.18 7.90
C LYS A 161 2.76 -5.42 6.69
N TRP A 162 3.67 -4.74 6.00
CA TRP A 162 3.39 -3.97 4.81
C TRP A 162 3.38 -4.82 3.54
N THR A 163 2.53 -4.46 2.63
CA THR A 163 2.48 -5.00 1.26
C THR A 163 2.32 -3.85 0.30
N LEU A 164 3.30 -3.67 -0.58
CA LEU A 164 3.23 -2.73 -1.69
C LEU A 164 2.76 -3.46 -2.94
N THR A 165 1.81 -2.88 -3.65
CA THR A 165 1.32 -3.40 -4.93
C THR A 165 1.51 -2.34 -6.00
N VAL A 166 2.19 -2.70 -7.09
CA VAL A 166 2.40 -1.87 -8.28
C VAL A 166 1.88 -2.65 -9.49
N ASP A 167 0.87 -2.12 -10.17
CA ASP A 167 0.20 -2.78 -11.31
C ASP A 167 -0.10 -4.27 -11.07
N GLY A 168 -0.65 -4.58 -9.90
CA GLY A 168 -1.01 -5.94 -9.53
C GLY A 168 0.13 -6.82 -8.99
N LEU A 169 1.38 -6.44 -9.20
CA LEU A 169 2.54 -7.15 -8.64
C LEU A 169 2.78 -6.73 -7.20
N LYS A 170 2.93 -7.72 -6.31
CA LYS A 170 3.01 -7.50 -4.87
C LYS A 170 4.42 -7.73 -4.32
N SER A 171 4.81 -6.89 -3.38
CA SER A 171 5.96 -7.10 -2.50
C SER A 171 5.50 -7.16 -1.05
N THR A 172 6.20 -7.94 -0.23
CA THR A 172 6.00 -7.96 1.22
C THR A 172 7.25 -7.43 1.91
N ALA A 173 7.07 -6.77 3.04
CA ALA A 173 8.18 -6.08 3.67
C ALA A 173 8.01 -5.84 5.15
N PRO A 174 8.94 -5.02 5.71
CA PRO A 174 9.11 -4.84 7.13
C PRO A 174 7.83 -4.36 7.84
N TYR A 175 7.90 -4.39 9.14
CA TYR A 175 6.78 -4.13 10.05
C TYR A 175 6.76 -2.69 10.53
N SER A 176 5.56 -2.21 10.89
CA SER A 176 5.34 -0.93 11.58
C SER A 176 4.50 -1.12 12.84
N THR A 177 4.48 -0.10 13.72
CA THR A 177 3.69 -0.12 14.95
C THR A 177 2.99 1.21 15.18
N PHE A 178 1.78 1.15 15.75
CA PHE A 178 1.12 2.32 16.29
C PHE A 178 1.62 2.62 17.72
N LEU A 179 1.45 3.87 18.14
CA LEU A 179 1.76 4.29 19.49
C LEU A 179 0.85 3.56 20.50
N ARG A 180 1.44 3.17 21.62
CA ARG A 180 0.68 2.49 22.68
C ARG A 180 -0.39 3.42 23.25
N PRO A 181 -1.56 2.89 23.65
CA PRO A 181 -2.57 3.66 24.34
C PRO A 181 -2.03 4.20 25.66
N SER A 182 -2.43 5.40 26.00
CA SER A 182 -2.09 6.03 27.27
C SER A 182 -3.35 6.46 27.99
N ILE A 183 -3.52 6.03 29.22
CA ILE A 183 -4.62 6.44 30.10
C ILE A 183 -4.16 7.68 30.88
N LYS A 184 -4.88 8.78 30.71
CA LYS A 184 -4.63 10.04 31.45
C LYS A 184 -5.52 10.18 32.68
N ALA A 185 -6.73 9.66 32.61
CA ALA A 185 -7.68 9.68 33.72
C ALA A 185 -8.66 8.52 33.62
N MET A 186 -9.15 8.08 34.75
CA MET A 186 -10.22 7.10 34.91
C MET A 186 -11.31 7.69 35.82
N GLY A 187 -12.57 7.51 35.44
CA GLY A 187 -13.72 7.95 36.24
C GLY A 187 -14.84 6.90 36.16
N SER A 188 -15.62 6.75 37.20
CA SER A 188 -16.83 5.97 37.18
C SER A 188 -18.01 6.86 36.77
N ILE A 189 -18.92 6.32 35.97
CA ILE A 189 -20.21 6.95 35.73
C ILE A 189 -21.21 6.23 36.63
N ILE A 190 -21.58 6.90 37.75
CA ILE A 190 -22.67 6.43 38.58
C ILE A 190 -23.96 6.80 37.85
N SER A 191 -24.70 5.81 37.38
CA SER A 191 -26.04 6.01 36.84
C SER A 191 -27.01 6.12 38.01
N GLU A 192 -27.46 7.33 38.35
CA GLU A 192 -28.69 7.47 39.13
C GLU A 192 -29.90 7.15 38.21
N GLY A 193 -30.54 6.01 38.44
CA GLY A 193 -31.87 5.70 37.93
C GLY A 193 -31.96 5.08 36.52
N ASN A 194 -32.68 4.01 36.46
CA ASN A 194 -33.12 3.32 35.25
C ASN A 194 -33.73 4.28 34.24
N ASP A 195 -33.03 4.57 33.14
CA ASP A 195 -33.65 5.04 31.93
C ASP A 195 -32.78 4.66 30.71
N PHE A 196 -33.16 3.58 30.08
CA PHE A 196 -32.75 3.24 28.71
C PHE A 196 -33.51 4.17 27.75
N GLY A 197 -33.05 5.41 27.59
CA GLY A 197 -33.57 6.38 26.64
C GLY A 197 -32.45 7.23 26.08
N PHE A 198 -32.14 7.05 24.81
CA PHE A 198 -31.31 7.92 24.00
C PHE A 198 -31.90 9.34 23.97
N THR A 199 -31.61 10.17 24.91
CA THR A 199 -31.72 11.63 24.97
C THR A 199 -32.10 12.07 26.38
N ARG A 200 -31.11 12.35 27.21
CA ARG A 200 -31.23 13.39 28.24
C ARG A 200 -29.88 13.75 28.85
N ARG A 201 -29.69 15.02 29.09
CA ARG A 201 -28.53 15.65 29.68
C ARG A 201 -28.13 14.94 30.99
N VAL A 202 -27.02 14.18 30.95
CA VAL A 202 -26.36 13.70 32.17
C VAL A 202 -25.72 14.94 32.84
N ARG A 203 -26.22 15.36 33.98
CA ARG A 203 -25.53 16.34 34.83
C ARG A 203 -24.25 15.68 35.34
N ARG A 204 -23.14 16.10 34.77
CA ARG A 204 -21.81 15.66 35.17
C ARG A 204 -21.43 16.25 36.52
N ARG A 205 -21.38 15.47 37.55
CA ARG A 205 -20.47 15.75 38.66
C ARG A 205 -19.16 15.04 38.35
N LEU A 206 -18.22 15.76 37.75
CA LEU A 206 -16.81 15.39 37.75
C LEU A 206 -16.30 15.66 39.19
N LEU A 207 -16.08 14.62 39.97
CA LEU A 207 -15.22 14.70 41.12
C LEU A 207 -13.78 14.74 40.61
N GLN A 208 -13.27 15.96 40.37
CA GLN A 208 -11.83 16.18 40.29
C GLN A 208 -11.29 16.14 41.69
N THR A 209 -10.62 15.06 42.05
CA THR A 209 -9.69 15.10 43.19
C THR A 209 -8.30 14.85 42.66
N GLY A 210 -7.41 15.78 42.92
CA GLY A 210 -6.00 15.67 42.60
C GLY A 210 -5.34 14.50 43.30
N ASN A 211 -4.29 14.00 42.69
CA ASN A 211 -3.30 13.03 43.18
C ASN A 211 -3.85 11.76 43.87
N SER A 212 -3.69 10.63 43.16
CA SER A 212 -3.93 9.25 43.64
C SER A 212 -5.33 8.96 44.15
N SER A 213 -6.32 8.99 43.32
CA SER A 213 -7.65 8.48 43.67
C SER A 213 -7.78 7.01 43.23
N PHE A 214 -7.71 6.13 44.21
CA PHE A 214 -8.39 4.84 44.07
C PHE A 214 -9.88 5.12 43.84
N LEU A 215 -10.47 4.52 42.83
CA LEU A 215 -11.92 4.54 42.65
C LEU A 215 -12.53 3.79 43.84
N SER A 216 -12.98 4.53 44.85
CA SER A 216 -13.74 3.98 45.95
C SER A 216 -15.21 3.99 45.57
N GLY A 217 -15.86 2.85 45.54
CA GLY A 217 -17.29 2.74 45.40
C GLY A 217 -17.84 2.01 44.19
N GLY A 218 -17.06 1.18 43.49
CA GLY A 218 -17.59 0.24 42.52
C GLY A 218 -18.45 -0.84 43.21
N SER A 219 -19.56 -1.24 42.56
CA SER A 219 -20.42 -2.31 43.03
C SER A 219 -19.69 -3.64 43.02
N THR A 220 -19.78 -4.39 44.11
CA THR A 220 -19.26 -5.78 44.16
C THR A 220 -20.02 -6.73 43.26
N GLN A 221 -21.18 -6.35 42.76
CA GLN A 221 -21.97 -7.09 41.77
C GLN A 221 -21.51 -6.91 40.35
N GLY A 222 -20.60 -5.96 40.08
CA GLY A 222 -20.13 -5.59 38.75
C GLY A 222 -21.12 -4.73 37.97
N ASN A 223 -20.95 -4.65 36.66
CA ASN A 223 -21.75 -3.84 35.71
C ASN A 223 -21.62 -2.31 35.87
N ASP A 224 -20.64 -1.82 36.63
CA ASP A 224 -20.34 -0.40 36.67
C ASP A 224 -19.70 0.07 35.39
N ILE A 225 -20.08 1.27 34.92
CA ILE A 225 -19.51 1.88 33.73
C ILE A 225 -18.33 2.74 34.12
N PHE A 226 -17.17 2.41 33.55
CA PHE A 226 -15.94 3.21 33.73
C PHE A 226 -15.64 3.99 32.46
N ARG A 227 -15.21 5.22 32.62
CA ARG A 227 -14.73 6.09 31.55
C ARG A 227 -13.23 6.28 31.65
N PHE A 228 -12.51 5.86 30.63
CA PHE A 228 -11.09 6.16 30.48
C PHE A 228 -10.91 7.36 29.55
N THR A 229 -10.06 8.30 29.96
CA THR A 229 -9.64 9.41 29.10
C THR A 229 -8.16 9.26 28.83
N GLY A 230 -7.76 9.36 27.59
CA GLY A 230 -6.38 9.15 27.18
C GLY A 230 -6.18 9.38 25.70
N THR A 231 -5.12 8.81 25.16
CA THR A 231 -4.73 8.93 23.76
C THR A 231 -4.43 7.56 23.17
N ASN A 232 -4.48 7.48 21.83
CA ASN A 232 -4.13 6.28 21.07
C ASN A 232 -4.99 5.03 21.36
N PHE A 233 -6.26 5.22 21.71
CA PHE A 233 -7.19 4.09 21.89
C PHE A 233 -7.64 3.43 20.58
N GLY A 234 -7.14 3.92 19.45
CA GLY A 234 -7.59 3.49 18.12
C GLY A 234 -8.89 4.17 17.67
N PRO A 235 -9.30 3.93 16.42
CA PRO A 235 -10.58 4.41 15.90
C PRO A 235 -11.74 3.65 16.56
N PRO A 236 -12.92 4.28 16.68
CA PRO A 236 -14.12 3.58 17.14
C PRO A 236 -14.46 2.47 16.13
N ARG A 237 -14.63 1.25 16.62
CA ARG A 237 -15.17 0.15 15.83
C ARG A 237 -16.68 0.13 15.99
N ILE A 238 -17.39 0.11 14.87
CA ILE A 238 -18.81 -0.21 14.85
C ILE A 238 -18.87 -1.75 14.87
N LEU A 239 -19.32 -2.30 15.99
CA LEU A 239 -19.57 -3.74 16.14
C LEU A 239 -20.84 -4.12 15.39
#